data_bf7b96a8737256b3928a44458cb57ac5
#
_entry.id   bf7b96a8737256b3928a44458cb57ac5
#
_cell.length_a   1.000
_cell.length_b   1.000
_cell.length_c   1.000
_cell.angle_alpha   90.00
_cell.angle_beta   90.00
_cell.angle_gamma   90.00
#
_symmetry.space_group_name_H-M   'P 1'
#
loop_
_entity.id
_entity.type
_entity.pdbx_description
1 polymer ?
#
loop_
_entity_poly.entity_id
_entity_poly.type
_entity_poly.pdbx_seq_one_letter_code
_entity_poly.pdbx_strand_id
1 'polypeptide(L)'
;MAGTEELKRKIRVVKGRPLKVNIRAAQMEDAGRLAELSGQLGYPGSAGDMRRRLRHLLADPEHAVWVGETESGIIAGWIHVFVKRLLENDPEIEIGGLVIDENFRGQGAGKVLVERAEGWAKARGLKSVYVRSNVVRNDAHAFYQKLGYRIIKTQSSFRKTFC
;
A
#
# COMPACT_ATOMS: atom_id res chain seq x y z
N MET A 1 -16.25 8.95 -19.88
CA MET A 1 -17.42 8.45 -19.13
C MET A 1 -17.71 6.96 -19.34
N ALA A 2 -17.34 6.35 -20.43
CA ALA A 2 -17.54 4.90 -20.64
C ALA A 2 -16.71 3.99 -19.72
N GLY A 3 -15.53 4.40 -19.28
CA GLY A 3 -14.64 3.58 -18.47
C GLY A 3 -15.13 3.29 -17.03
N THR A 4 -15.90 4.20 -16.46
CA THR A 4 -16.37 4.05 -15.05
C THR A 4 -17.54 3.06 -14.94
N GLU A 5 -18.41 3.01 -15.95
CA GLU A 5 -19.55 2.08 -15.99
C GLU A 5 -19.09 0.65 -16.35
N GLU A 6 -18.10 0.52 -17.23
CA GLU A 6 -17.53 -0.78 -17.58
C GLU A 6 -16.74 -1.38 -16.41
N LEU A 7 -16.05 -0.54 -15.64
CA LEU A 7 -15.39 -0.93 -14.39
C LEU A 7 -16.41 -1.42 -13.35
N LYS A 8 -17.53 -0.69 -13.19
CA LYS A 8 -18.63 -1.10 -12.28
C LYS A 8 -19.31 -2.42 -12.69
N ARG A 9 -19.41 -2.71 -13.98
CA ARG A 9 -19.94 -3.99 -14.48
C ARG A 9 -19.01 -5.18 -14.19
N LYS A 10 -17.70 -4.98 -14.20
CA LYS A 10 -16.70 -6.00 -13.87
C LYS A 10 -16.58 -6.25 -12.35
N ILE A 11 -17.01 -5.29 -11.51
CA ILE A 11 -17.02 -5.40 -10.05
C ILE A 11 -18.36 -5.99 -9.57
N ARG A 12 -18.73 -7.16 -10.02
CA ARG A 12 -19.78 -7.93 -9.33
C ARG A 12 -19.13 -8.65 -8.15
N VAL A 13 -18.85 -7.90 -7.08
CA VAL A 13 -18.34 -8.45 -5.83
C VAL A 13 -19.41 -9.31 -5.19
N VAL A 14 -19.20 -10.60 -5.18
CA VAL A 14 -19.97 -11.51 -4.35
C VAL A 14 -19.51 -11.29 -2.90
N LYS A 15 -20.28 -10.49 -2.15
CA LYS A 15 -20.05 -10.28 -0.72
C LYS A 15 -19.93 -11.66 -0.04
N GLY A 16 -18.79 -11.93 0.60
CA GLY A 16 -18.57 -13.10 1.43
C GLY A 16 -17.55 -14.12 0.92
N ARG A 17 -16.96 -13.94 -0.27
CA ARG A 17 -15.80 -14.75 -0.71
C ARG A 17 -14.49 -13.98 -0.51
N PRO A 18 -13.40 -14.64 -0.03
CA PRO A 18 -12.06 -14.06 -0.06
C PRO A 18 -11.71 -13.65 -1.48
N LEU A 19 -11.20 -12.42 -1.63
CA LEU A 19 -10.71 -11.93 -2.91
C LEU A 19 -9.40 -12.64 -3.23
N LYS A 20 -9.36 -13.38 -4.32
CA LYS A 20 -8.12 -13.90 -4.87
C LYS A 20 -7.38 -12.77 -5.58
N VAL A 21 -6.23 -12.41 -5.06
CA VAL A 21 -5.32 -11.45 -5.70
C VAL A 21 -3.98 -12.10 -5.97
N ASN A 22 -3.43 -11.82 -7.14
CA ASN A 22 -2.05 -12.10 -7.47
C ASN A 22 -1.19 -10.89 -7.08
N ILE A 23 -0.15 -11.11 -6.28
CA ILE A 23 0.78 -10.06 -5.89
C ILE A 23 1.94 -10.02 -6.87
N ARG A 24 2.12 -8.89 -7.53
CA ARG A 24 3.23 -8.63 -8.44
C ARG A 24 3.89 -7.29 -8.15
N ALA A 25 5.12 -7.12 -8.61
CA ALA A 25 5.76 -5.80 -8.59
C ALA A 25 4.95 -4.81 -9.44
N ALA A 26 4.87 -3.58 -8.96
CA ALA A 26 4.29 -2.49 -9.73
C ALA A 26 5.13 -2.19 -10.96
N GLN A 27 4.47 -1.77 -12.03
CA GLN A 27 5.06 -1.37 -13.31
C GLN A 27 4.70 0.07 -13.62
N MET A 28 5.43 0.69 -14.54
CA MET A 28 5.20 2.10 -14.91
C MET A 28 3.81 2.33 -15.48
N GLU A 29 3.23 1.33 -16.12
CA GLU A 29 1.88 1.32 -16.68
C GLU A 29 0.78 1.39 -15.63
N ASP A 30 1.08 0.97 -14.40
CA ASP A 30 0.14 0.99 -13.28
C ASP A 30 -0.08 2.40 -12.71
N ALA A 31 0.76 3.37 -13.07
CA ALA A 31 0.81 4.70 -12.43
C ALA A 31 -0.56 5.41 -12.37
N GLY A 32 -1.38 5.31 -13.41
CA GLY A 32 -2.73 5.87 -13.43
C GLY A 32 -3.62 5.28 -12.34
N ARG A 33 -3.64 3.97 -12.24
CA ARG A 33 -4.44 3.26 -11.24
C ARG A 33 -3.91 3.48 -9.81
N LEU A 34 -2.59 3.50 -9.65
CA LEU A 34 -1.97 3.82 -8.35
C LEU A 34 -2.33 5.22 -7.88
N ALA A 35 -2.40 6.21 -8.79
CA ALA A 35 -2.81 7.58 -8.47
C ALA A 35 -4.27 7.65 -8.01
N GLU A 36 -5.20 6.95 -8.69
CA GLU A 36 -6.60 6.85 -8.27
C GLU A 36 -6.72 6.30 -6.85
N LEU A 37 -6.04 5.19 -6.58
CA LEU A 37 -6.05 4.56 -5.25
C LEU A 37 -5.41 5.45 -4.18
N SER A 38 -4.36 6.19 -4.52
CA SER A 38 -3.75 7.18 -3.62
C SER A 38 -4.74 8.28 -3.22
N GLY A 39 -5.63 8.68 -4.13
CA GLY A 39 -6.73 9.58 -3.83
C GLY A 39 -7.66 9.03 -2.74
N GLN A 40 -7.99 7.75 -2.80
CA GLN A 40 -8.79 7.08 -1.76
C GLN A 40 -8.05 7.01 -0.41
N LEU A 41 -6.72 6.97 -0.41
CA LEU A 41 -5.90 7.01 0.80
C LEU A 41 -5.81 8.42 1.41
N GLY A 42 -6.24 9.45 0.67
CA GLY A 42 -6.19 10.85 1.10
C GLY A 42 -5.02 11.65 0.50
N TYR A 43 -4.34 11.11 -0.50
CA TYR A 43 -3.24 11.74 -1.20
C TYR A 43 -3.54 11.87 -2.71
N PRO A 44 -4.48 12.76 -3.08
CA PRO A 44 -4.81 12.95 -4.49
C PRO A 44 -3.61 13.48 -5.26
N GLY A 45 -3.48 13.08 -6.50
CA GLY A 45 -2.42 13.50 -7.41
C GLY A 45 -2.66 12.99 -8.82
N SER A 46 -1.90 13.52 -9.77
CA SER A 46 -2.00 13.12 -11.17
C SER A 46 -1.28 11.80 -11.45
N ALA A 47 -1.67 11.13 -12.52
CA ALA A 47 -0.94 9.97 -13.04
C ALA A 47 0.51 10.32 -13.40
N GLY A 48 0.77 11.54 -13.87
CA GLY A 48 2.11 12.04 -14.16
C GLY A 48 2.99 12.17 -12.92
N ASP A 49 2.44 12.70 -11.83
CA ASP A 49 3.14 12.76 -10.54
C ASP A 49 3.44 11.36 -9.99
N MET A 50 2.46 10.46 -10.07
CA MET A 50 2.65 9.08 -9.66
C MET A 50 3.72 8.38 -10.49
N ARG A 51 3.71 8.57 -11.82
CA ARG A 51 4.72 8.01 -12.74
C ARG A 51 6.13 8.51 -12.41
N ARG A 52 6.28 9.79 -12.11
CA ARG A 52 7.56 10.39 -11.71
C ARG A 52 8.07 9.76 -10.41
N ARG A 53 7.22 9.67 -9.39
CA ARG A 53 7.56 9.06 -8.08
C ARG A 53 7.90 7.58 -8.22
N LEU A 54 7.06 6.83 -8.92
CA LEU A 54 7.23 5.39 -9.13
C LEU A 54 8.56 5.06 -9.83
N ARG A 55 8.96 5.86 -10.81
CA ARG A 55 10.24 5.68 -11.50
C ARG A 55 11.43 5.71 -10.54
N HIS A 56 11.44 6.64 -9.60
CA HIS A 56 12.50 6.74 -8.59
C HIS A 56 12.46 5.54 -7.63
N LEU A 57 11.28 5.16 -7.16
CA LEU A 57 11.14 4.05 -6.23
C LEU A 57 11.53 2.71 -6.86
N LEU A 58 11.15 2.45 -8.10
CA LEU A 58 11.48 1.20 -8.79
C LEU A 58 12.97 1.09 -9.15
N ALA A 59 13.69 2.21 -9.23
CA ALA A 59 15.13 2.22 -9.46
C ALA A 59 15.96 2.00 -8.19
N ASP A 60 15.35 2.11 -7.00
CA ASP A 60 16.03 2.00 -5.72
C ASP A 60 15.80 0.61 -5.10
N PRO A 61 16.85 -0.22 -4.91
CA PRO A 61 16.72 -1.56 -4.34
C PRO A 61 16.29 -1.57 -2.87
N GLU A 62 16.34 -0.44 -2.18
CA GLU A 62 15.82 -0.31 -0.81
C GLU A 62 14.33 0.03 -0.75
N HIS A 63 13.69 0.20 -1.90
CA HIS A 63 12.24 0.38 -2.03
C HIS A 63 11.60 -0.78 -2.79
N ALA A 64 10.36 -1.08 -2.46
CA ALA A 64 9.53 -1.99 -3.25
C ALA A 64 8.07 -1.51 -3.27
N VAL A 65 7.45 -1.66 -4.43
CA VAL A 65 6.02 -1.39 -4.62
C VAL A 65 5.38 -2.61 -5.23
N TRP A 66 4.36 -3.14 -4.57
CA TRP A 66 3.56 -4.26 -5.10
C TRP A 66 2.11 -3.87 -5.26
N VAL A 67 1.49 -4.51 -6.22
CA VAL A 67 0.05 -4.43 -6.47
C VAL A 67 -0.61 -5.78 -6.24
N GLY A 68 -1.84 -5.75 -5.76
CA GLY A 68 -2.72 -6.91 -5.71
C GLY A 68 -3.66 -6.87 -6.90
N GLU A 69 -3.46 -7.75 -7.86
CA GLU A 69 -4.25 -7.83 -9.09
C GLU A 69 -5.26 -8.96 -9.02
N THR A 70 -6.52 -8.68 -9.33
CA THR A 70 -7.58 -9.70 -9.38
C THR A 70 -7.40 -10.62 -10.58
N GLU A 71 -8.12 -11.75 -10.60
CA GLU A 71 -8.14 -12.67 -11.76
C GLU A 71 -8.64 -11.99 -13.05
N SER A 72 -9.41 -10.91 -12.93
CA SER A 72 -9.88 -10.09 -14.07
C SER A 72 -8.91 -8.99 -14.48
N GLY A 73 -7.71 -8.92 -13.90
CA GLY A 73 -6.68 -7.93 -14.23
C GLY A 73 -6.90 -6.55 -13.61
N ILE A 74 -7.76 -6.43 -12.59
CA ILE A 74 -8.00 -5.16 -11.90
C ILE A 74 -7.06 -5.06 -10.70
N ILE A 75 -6.34 -3.93 -10.58
CA ILE A 75 -5.56 -3.65 -9.38
C ILE A 75 -6.51 -3.25 -8.26
N ALA A 76 -6.64 -4.13 -7.26
CA ALA A 76 -7.48 -3.94 -6.09
C ALA A 76 -6.79 -3.12 -4.99
N GLY A 77 -5.47 -3.01 -5.03
CA GLY A 77 -4.71 -2.24 -4.05
C GLY A 77 -3.21 -2.28 -4.32
N TRP A 78 -2.47 -1.48 -3.57
CA TRP A 78 -1.01 -1.44 -3.61
C TRP A 78 -0.40 -1.25 -2.23
N ILE A 79 0.85 -1.65 -2.09
CA ILE A 79 1.69 -1.38 -0.92
C ILE A 79 3.06 -0.86 -1.38
N HIS A 80 3.56 0.17 -0.70
CA HIS A 80 4.91 0.66 -0.81
C HIS A 80 5.65 0.41 0.49
N VAL A 81 6.82 -0.17 0.42
CA VAL A 81 7.71 -0.42 1.55
C VAL A 81 9.13 0.02 1.25
N PHE A 82 9.88 0.31 2.29
CA PHE A 82 11.30 0.67 2.14
C PHE A 82 12.10 0.28 3.38
N VAL A 83 13.41 0.14 3.19
CA VAL A 83 14.35 -0.09 4.29
C VAL A 83 14.58 1.24 5.01
N LYS A 84 14.14 1.33 6.26
CA LYS A 84 14.39 2.48 7.12
C LYS A 84 15.68 2.28 7.90
N ARG A 85 16.61 3.22 7.75
CA ARG A 85 17.90 3.25 8.46
C ARG A 85 17.99 4.50 9.31
N LEU A 86 18.13 4.34 10.61
CA LEU A 86 18.25 5.41 11.59
C LEU A 86 19.49 5.14 12.47
N LEU A 87 20.04 6.19 13.06
CA LEU A 87 21.17 6.03 13.97
C LEU A 87 20.77 5.34 15.28
N GLU A 88 19.54 5.57 15.73
CA GLU A 88 19.03 5.10 17.03
C GLU A 88 18.45 3.69 17.01
N ASN A 89 18.28 3.08 15.84
CA ASN A 89 17.67 1.74 15.72
C ASN A 89 18.33 0.91 14.63
N ASP A 90 18.27 -0.40 14.80
CA ASP A 90 18.59 -1.33 13.71
C ASP A 90 17.70 -1.09 12.49
N PRO A 91 18.19 -1.39 11.29
CA PRO A 91 17.37 -1.28 10.08
C PRO A 91 16.11 -2.15 10.18
N GLU A 92 15.00 -1.58 9.73
CA GLU A 92 13.70 -2.26 9.65
C GLU A 92 12.98 -1.89 8.35
N ILE A 93 11.96 -2.62 7.97
CA ILE A 93 11.08 -2.22 6.87
C ILE A 93 10.03 -1.23 7.41
N GLU A 94 9.82 -0.12 6.70
CA GLU A 94 8.66 0.73 6.93
C GLU A 94 7.65 0.57 5.79
N ILE A 95 6.38 0.38 6.13
CA ILE A 95 5.28 0.51 5.18
C ILE A 95 5.02 2.01 5.00
N GLY A 96 5.39 2.51 3.82
CA GLY A 96 5.20 3.91 3.44
C GLY A 96 3.77 4.23 3.01
N GLY A 97 3.05 3.24 2.52
CA GLY A 97 1.64 3.35 2.16
C GLY A 97 1.02 1.99 1.84
N LEU A 98 -0.24 1.86 2.18
CA LEU A 98 -1.09 0.71 1.85
C LEU A 98 -2.49 1.23 1.57
N VAL A 99 -3.04 0.88 0.43
CA VAL A 99 -4.44 1.18 0.11
C VAL A 99 -5.09 0.02 -0.62
N ILE A 100 -6.32 -0.27 -0.23
CA ILE A 100 -7.22 -1.18 -0.95
C ILE A 100 -8.40 -0.36 -1.45
N ASP A 101 -8.73 -0.55 -2.72
CA ASP A 101 -9.92 0.04 -3.32
C ASP A 101 -11.14 -0.23 -2.45
N GLU A 102 -11.96 0.79 -2.22
CA GLU A 102 -13.16 0.71 -1.37
C GLU A 102 -14.09 -0.45 -1.75
N ASN A 103 -14.16 -0.80 -3.05
CA ASN A 103 -14.97 -1.91 -3.55
C ASN A 103 -14.40 -3.30 -3.22
N PHE A 104 -13.14 -3.38 -2.83
CA PHE A 104 -12.45 -4.65 -2.52
C PHE A 104 -12.02 -4.78 -1.05
N ARG A 105 -12.38 -3.80 -0.20
CA ARG A 105 -12.06 -3.85 1.23
C ARG A 105 -12.76 -4.98 1.96
N GLY A 106 -12.14 -5.47 3.04
CA GLY A 106 -12.72 -6.52 3.87
C GLY A 106 -12.68 -7.92 3.24
N GLN A 107 -11.94 -8.13 2.15
CA GLN A 107 -11.87 -9.38 1.42
C GLN A 107 -10.47 -10.03 1.44
N GLY A 108 -9.58 -9.55 2.29
CA GLY A 108 -8.26 -10.14 2.54
C GLY A 108 -7.10 -9.59 1.69
N ALA A 109 -7.33 -8.74 0.70
CA ALA A 109 -6.26 -8.20 -0.16
C ALA A 109 -5.19 -7.44 0.62
N GLY A 110 -5.57 -6.63 1.61
CA GLY A 110 -4.63 -5.90 2.46
C GLY A 110 -3.71 -6.82 3.25
N LYS A 111 -4.25 -7.90 3.80
CA LYS A 111 -3.47 -8.91 4.53
C LYS A 111 -2.38 -9.51 3.63
N VAL A 112 -2.73 -9.94 2.43
CA VAL A 112 -1.79 -10.58 1.48
C VAL A 112 -0.68 -9.60 1.07
N LEU A 113 -0.99 -8.31 0.88
CA LEU A 113 0.01 -7.28 0.61
C LEU A 113 0.96 -7.06 1.79
N VAL A 114 0.45 -7.04 3.03
CA VAL A 114 1.30 -6.93 4.23
C VAL A 114 2.17 -8.17 4.40
N GLU A 115 1.64 -9.36 4.20
CA GLU A 115 2.41 -10.62 4.24
C GLU A 115 3.56 -10.62 3.20
N ARG A 116 3.33 -10.00 2.03
CA ARG A 116 4.39 -9.79 1.04
C ARG A 116 5.50 -8.89 1.57
N ALA A 117 5.15 -7.81 2.24
CA ALA A 117 6.11 -6.89 2.87
C ALA A 117 6.92 -7.58 3.96
N GLU A 118 6.26 -8.37 4.80
CA GLU A 118 6.91 -9.16 5.86
C GLU A 118 7.86 -10.21 5.29
N GLY A 119 7.46 -10.88 4.21
CA GLY A 119 8.32 -11.82 3.49
C GLY A 119 9.57 -11.13 2.93
N TRP A 120 9.44 -9.93 2.41
CA TRP A 120 10.56 -9.14 1.90
C TRP A 120 11.52 -8.70 3.01
N ALA A 121 11.00 -8.34 4.19
CA ALA A 121 11.80 -8.06 5.37
C ALA A 121 12.61 -9.28 5.82
N LYS A 122 11.95 -10.43 5.94
CA LYS A 122 12.59 -11.71 6.33
C LYS A 122 13.68 -12.13 5.36
N ALA A 123 13.42 -12.01 4.05
CA ALA A 123 14.40 -12.34 3.00
C ALA A 123 15.66 -11.47 3.06
N ARG A 124 15.56 -10.26 3.64
CA ARG A 124 16.67 -9.33 3.87
C ARG A 124 17.32 -9.48 5.25
N GLY A 125 16.90 -10.45 6.06
CA GLY A 125 17.39 -10.64 7.43
C GLY A 125 16.94 -9.56 8.41
N LEU A 126 15.95 -8.75 8.06
CA LEU A 126 15.41 -7.71 8.92
C LEU A 126 14.35 -8.30 9.85
N LYS A 127 14.29 -7.82 11.09
CA LYS A 127 13.54 -8.45 12.18
C LYS A 127 12.17 -7.83 12.43
N SER A 128 11.88 -6.68 11.83
CA SER A 128 10.64 -5.95 12.08
C SER A 128 10.11 -5.23 10.85
N VAL A 129 8.80 -5.04 10.85
CA VAL A 129 8.08 -4.17 9.92
C VAL A 129 7.37 -3.10 10.74
N TYR A 130 7.58 -1.87 10.39
CA TYR A 130 7.06 -0.69 11.05
C TYR A 130 6.02 0.00 10.15
N VAL A 131 4.98 0.56 10.73
CA VAL A 131 4.00 1.37 10.01
C VAL A 131 3.58 2.57 10.85
N ARG A 132 3.41 3.72 10.20
CA ARG A 132 2.80 4.91 10.79
C ARG A 132 1.38 5.06 10.27
N SER A 133 0.44 5.26 11.17
CA SER A 133 -0.95 5.54 10.87
C SER A 133 -1.42 6.74 11.67
N ASN A 134 -2.25 7.57 11.05
CA ASN A 134 -2.85 8.71 11.75
C ASN A 134 -3.74 8.18 12.89
N VAL A 135 -3.69 8.85 14.04
CA VAL A 135 -4.43 8.44 15.25
C VAL A 135 -5.95 8.38 15.06
N VAL A 136 -6.50 9.12 14.09
CA VAL A 136 -7.94 9.12 13.78
C VAL A 136 -8.38 7.94 12.91
N ARG A 137 -7.45 7.14 12.39
CA ARG A 137 -7.75 6.00 11.51
C ARG A 137 -7.92 4.71 12.29
N ASN A 138 -9.03 4.62 13.03
CA ASN A 138 -9.33 3.46 13.87
C ASN A 138 -9.47 2.14 13.10
N ASP A 139 -9.99 2.17 11.88
CA ASP A 139 -10.10 1.03 10.97
C ASP A 139 -8.73 0.46 10.58
N ALA A 140 -7.77 1.33 10.26
CA ALA A 140 -6.40 0.94 9.98
C ALA A 140 -5.70 0.36 11.22
N HIS A 141 -5.91 0.95 12.40
CA HIS A 141 -5.37 0.43 13.66
C HIS A 141 -5.89 -0.98 13.94
N ALA A 142 -7.21 -1.21 13.84
CA ALA A 142 -7.81 -2.53 14.02
C ALA A 142 -7.26 -3.55 13.01
N PHE A 143 -7.06 -3.15 11.76
CA PHE A 143 -6.48 -3.98 10.72
C PHE A 143 -5.06 -4.43 11.09
N TYR A 144 -4.16 -3.50 11.42
CA TYR A 144 -2.78 -3.86 11.78
C TYR A 144 -2.71 -4.68 13.08
N GLN A 145 -3.52 -4.37 14.08
CA GLN A 145 -3.57 -5.14 15.33
C GLN A 145 -4.02 -6.59 15.09
N LYS A 146 -4.98 -6.84 14.19
CA LYS A 146 -5.37 -8.20 13.78
C LYS A 146 -4.23 -8.97 13.11
N LEU A 147 -3.30 -8.28 12.45
CA LEU A 147 -2.10 -8.88 11.85
C LEU A 147 -0.95 -9.04 12.85
N GLY A 148 -1.14 -8.70 14.12
CA GLY A 148 -0.13 -8.85 15.18
C GLY A 148 0.76 -7.63 15.38
N TYR A 149 0.48 -6.50 14.72
CA TYR A 149 1.18 -5.24 14.99
C TYR A 149 0.71 -4.64 16.32
N ARG A 150 1.63 -4.00 17.02
CA ARG A 150 1.35 -3.34 18.30
C ARG A 150 1.60 -1.86 18.19
N ILE A 151 0.76 -1.06 18.82
CA ILE A 151 1.01 0.38 18.97
C ILE A 151 2.18 0.56 19.95
N ILE A 152 3.26 1.15 19.48
CA ILE A 152 4.48 1.36 20.28
C ILE A 152 4.62 2.81 20.75
N LYS A 153 4.04 3.77 20.02
CA LYS A 153 4.08 5.20 20.38
C LYS A 153 3.08 6.02 19.58
N THR A 154 2.80 7.22 20.09
CA THR A 154 2.10 8.29 19.38
C THR A 154 3.05 9.46 19.18
N GLN A 155 3.06 10.05 17.98
CA GLN A 155 3.99 11.12 17.61
C GLN A 155 3.29 12.27 16.90
N SER A 156 3.82 13.48 17.06
CA SER A 156 3.50 14.64 16.24
C SER A 156 4.46 14.72 15.06
N SER A 157 3.96 15.11 13.90
CA SER A 157 4.78 15.37 12.70
C SER A 157 4.84 16.86 12.45
N PHE A 158 6.04 17.38 12.20
CA PHE A 158 6.27 18.79 11.93
C PHE A 158 6.83 18.97 10.52
N ARG A 159 6.41 20.03 9.86
CA ARG A 159 6.93 20.40 8.54
C ARG A 159 7.24 21.89 8.50
N LYS A 160 8.37 22.24 7.90
CA LYS A 160 8.68 23.59 7.48
C LYS A 160 8.88 23.59 5.97
N THR A 161 8.13 24.43 5.28
CA THR A 161 8.26 24.59 3.83
C THR A 161 9.15 25.80 3.55
N PHE A 162 10.07 25.67 2.61
CA PHE A 162 10.95 26.75 2.18
C PHE A 162 10.41 27.33 0.86
N CYS A 163 10.49 28.62 0.72
CA CYS A 163 10.13 29.34 -0.52
C CYS A 163 11.18 29.12 -1.60
#